data_c2a008f9f7926510d1ce2a6af5229e4d
#
_entry.id   c2a008f9f7926510d1ce2a6af5229e4d
#
_cell.length_a   1.000
_cell.length_b   1.000
_cell.length_c   1.000
_cell.angle_alpha   90.00
_cell.angle_beta   90.00
_cell.angle_gamma   90.00
#
_symmetry.space_group_name_H-M   'P 1'
#
loop_
_entity.id
_entity.type
_entity.pdbx_description
1 polymer ?
#
loop_
_entity_poly.entity_id
_entity_poly.type
_entity_poly.pdbx_seq_one_letter_code
_entity_poly.pdbx_strand_id
1 'polypeptide(L)'
;MADRVVIGLDSSTQSTKAIAWSRQGEAIAEGRAAIPMSNPRLDCFEQDPTDWWQSCVTALKGCVAELADKGIAPDSIEALAISNQRETLAFVDSNDDASYPAIVWLDERSREEVNSFSEAFGAEEIHRISGRPVDVTPCLYRYEWLRKNEPDAWKNTAYFVDVQAYLVKKLCGGEYRTGSISADPMGIVDMQSVSWSKPLLQALQLDESRLPVIHAPGSLLGSVMPSVADETGLPANLGVYAAGGDGQCAGLGTNCTISDRAYINLGTAVVSGIWSPDYHYNSAWRTELAAQGQGYILENCLRSGAFLIDWFVDQFVARGKADASVFDRLESQASDIPIGSDGLLVQPYFSGVMDPHWDMSARGVILGLSGSHGEAHIYRALIEAITLDQVMSTEDMEKAVDQEITHYVAIGGGANSALWRQMLADASGKPVHVSTTLEASALGAGMIAAFGAGWYDSITEAAQAMAGEHTIVVEPDKSVSESYRELLSIYRRLYGAVRDLNHDMVAFAGKQRRLNSTKAVLD
;
A
#
# COMPACT_ATOMS: atom_id res chain seq x y z
N MET A 1 12.16 17.81 -31.38
CA MET A 1 11.78 18.56 -30.17
C MET A 1 12.49 17.83 -29.04
N ALA A 2 13.14 18.51 -28.11
CA ALA A 2 13.73 17.84 -26.96
C ALA A 2 12.61 17.07 -26.25
N ASP A 3 12.89 15.82 -25.85
CA ASP A 3 11.90 14.97 -25.20
C ASP A 3 11.60 15.57 -23.81
N ARG A 4 10.40 16.12 -23.65
CA ARG A 4 9.92 16.65 -22.37
C ARG A 4 9.55 15.49 -21.47
N VAL A 5 9.88 15.59 -20.19
CA VAL A 5 9.61 14.56 -19.19
C VAL A 5 9.01 15.17 -17.93
N VAL A 6 8.30 14.34 -17.17
CA VAL A 6 7.87 14.64 -15.79
C VAL A 6 8.43 13.60 -14.84
N ILE A 7 8.65 13.95 -13.59
CA ILE A 7 9.16 13.01 -12.59
C ILE A 7 8.02 12.56 -11.67
N GLY A 8 7.82 11.25 -11.60
CA GLY A 8 7.11 10.59 -10.49
C GLY A 8 8.13 10.08 -9.48
N LEU A 9 8.10 10.62 -8.27
CA LEU A 9 8.91 10.17 -7.14
C LEU A 9 8.06 9.25 -6.27
N ASP A 10 8.53 8.03 -5.99
CA ASP A 10 7.89 7.11 -5.06
C ASP A 10 8.78 6.86 -3.85
N SER A 11 8.43 7.43 -2.70
CA SER A 11 9.10 7.23 -1.41
C SER A 11 8.38 6.14 -0.62
N SER A 12 8.65 4.89 -0.97
CA SER A 12 8.09 3.69 -0.34
C SER A 12 8.77 3.39 1.01
N THR A 13 8.41 2.28 1.66
CA THR A 13 8.94 1.91 2.98
C THR A 13 10.44 1.63 2.97
N GLN A 14 10.98 0.98 1.91
CA GLN A 14 12.37 0.50 1.87
C GLN A 14 13.26 1.30 0.92
N SER A 15 12.70 2.11 0.06
CA SER A 15 13.47 2.86 -0.93
C SER A 15 12.69 4.04 -1.51
N THR A 16 13.42 5.02 -1.99
CA THR A 16 12.90 6.07 -2.87
C THR A 16 13.31 5.78 -4.32
N LYS A 17 12.37 5.95 -5.24
CA LYS A 17 12.57 5.84 -6.69
C LYS A 17 12.13 7.17 -7.33
N ALA A 18 12.97 7.72 -8.19
CA ALA A 18 12.61 8.86 -9.04
C ALA A 18 12.64 8.38 -10.49
N ILE A 19 11.52 8.46 -11.18
CA ILE A 19 11.39 7.99 -12.56
C ILE A 19 10.90 9.14 -13.43
N ALA A 20 11.67 9.41 -14.48
CA ALA A 20 11.30 10.37 -15.52
C ALA A 20 10.43 9.67 -16.56
N TRP A 21 9.23 10.20 -16.80
CA TRP A 21 8.23 9.63 -17.67
C TRP A 21 8.03 10.47 -18.94
N SER A 22 7.92 9.81 -20.09
CA SER A 22 7.47 10.43 -21.33
C SER A 22 5.97 10.75 -21.30
N ARG A 23 5.50 11.50 -22.29
CA ARG A 23 4.06 11.76 -22.46
C ARG A 23 3.24 10.48 -22.69
N GLN A 24 3.85 9.40 -23.14
CA GLN A 24 3.21 8.10 -23.36
C GLN A 24 3.32 7.16 -22.14
N GLY A 25 3.89 7.62 -21.02
CA GLY A 25 4.10 6.80 -19.82
C GLY A 25 5.26 5.83 -19.93
N GLU A 26 6.21 6.07 -20.84
CA GLU A 26 7.43 5.30 -20.93
C GLU A 26 8.44 5.81 -19.90
N ALA A 27 9.06 4.90 -19.15
CA ALA A 27 10.15 5.21 -18.25
C ALA A 27 11.42 5.57 -19.05
N ILE A 28 11.82 6.83 -18.99
CA ILE A 28 12.97 7.35 -19.74
C ILE A 28 14.25 7.24 -18.92
N ALA A 29 14.21 7.56 -17.65
CA ALA A 29 15.35 7.48 -16.74
C ALA A 29 14.88 7.17 -15.32
N GLU A 30 15.73 6.57 -14.52
CA GLU A 30 15.43 6.28 -13.12
C GLU A 30 16.61 6.53 -12.19
N GLY A 31 16.31 6.79 -10.94
CA GLY A 31 17.27 6.76 -9.84
C GLY A 31 16.64 6.13 -8.61
N ARG A 32 17.44 5.40 -7.82
CA ARG A 32 16.96 4.66 -6.65
C ARG A 32 17.90 4.84 -5.47
N ALA A 33 17.33 4.86 -4.28
CA ALA A 33 18.08 4.88 -3.03
C ALA A 33 17.31 4.14 -1.93
N ALA A 34 18.03 3.36 -1.12
CA ALA A 34 17.43 2.65 0.01
C ALA A 34 17.05 3.63 1.14
N ILE A 35 16.04 3.25 1.91
CA ILE A 35 15.65 3.91 3.17
C ILE A 35 15.90 2.90 4.29
N PRO A 36 16.76 3.22 5.28
CA PRO A 36 16.96 2.38 6.45
C PRO A 36 15.68 2.29 7.29
N MET A 37 15.51 1.17 7.97
CA MET A 37 14.44 0.97 8.94
C MET A 37 15.02 0.38 10.21
N SER A 38 14.63 0.92 11.35
CA SER A 38 15.00 0.47 12.69
C SER A 38 13.87 -0.36 13.28
N ASN A 39 14.23 -1.41 14.02
CA ASN A 39 13.30 -2.24 14.76
C ASN A 39 13.79 -2.32 16.23
N PRO A 40 13.54 -1.28 17.05
CA PRO A 40 14.06 -1.22 18.42
C PRO A 40 13.44 -2.25 19.35
N ARG A 41 12.24 -2.74 19.04
CA ARG A 41 11.54 -3.85 19.70
C ARG A 41 10.77 -4.65 18.66
N LEU A 42 10.35 -5.86 18.99
CA LEU A 42 9.72 -6.81 18.07
C LEU A 42 8.49 -6.23 17.31
N ASP A 43 7.74 -5.34 17.97
CA ASP A 43 6.50 -4.73 17.50
C ASP A 43 6.64 -3.25 17.12
N CYS A 44 7.88 -2.73 17.07
CA CYS A 44 8.17 -1.33 16.78
C CYS A 44 8.99 -1.18 15.50
N PHE A 45 8.53 -0.33 14.59
CA PHE A 45 9.21 -0.04 13.34
C PHE A 45 9.34 1.46 13.16
N GLU A 46 10.57 1.92 13.02
CA GLU A 46 10.91 3.34 13.01
C GLU A 46 11.82 3.71 11.83
N GLN A 47 11.68 4.95 11.37
CA GLN A 47 12.58 5.56 10.39
C GLN A 47 13.00 6.95 10.86
N ASP A 48 14.19 7.40 10.44
CA ASP A 48 14.57 8.79 10.57
C ASP A 48 14.03 9.58 9.35
N PRO A 49 13.24 10.63 9.52
CA PRO A 49 12.78 11.46 8.40
C PRO A 49 13.93 12.04 7.56
N THR A 50 15.12 12.19 8.14
CA THR A 50 16.32 12.64 7.43
C THR A 50 16.73 11.63 6.35
N ASP A 51 16.53 10.33 6.58
CA ASP A 51 16.82 9.28 5.60
C ASP A 51 15.86 9.35 4.41
N TRP A 52 14.59 9.78 4.62
CA TRP A 52 13.67 10.03 3.51
C TRP A 52 14.19 11.14 2.60
N TRP A 53 14.68 12.24 3.19
CA TRP A 53 15.27 13.32 2.42
C TRP A 53 16.52 12.91 1.67
N GLN A 54 17.46 12.22 2.33
CA GLN A 54 18.71 11.75 1.72
C GLN A 54 18.46 10.77 0.58
N SER A 55 17.52 9.84 0.75
CA SER A 55 17.13 8.90 -0.29
C SER A 55 16.45 9.61 -1.47
N CYS A 56 15.60 10.61 -1.20
CA CYS A 56 14.97 11.45 -2.21
C CYS A 56 16.02 12.18 -3.05
N VAL A 57 16.97 12.88 -2.42
CA VAL A 57 18.07 13.58 -3.11
C VAL A 57 18.90 12.62 -3.96
N THR A 58 19.24 11.45 -3.40
CA THR A 58 20.04 10.45 -4.12
C THR A 58 19.31 9.90 -5.34
N ALA A 59 18.01 9.58 -5.20
CA ALA A 59 17.19 9.08 -6.29
C ALA A 59 17.03 10.15 -7.40
N LEU A 60 16.77 11.41 -7.03
CA LEU A 60 16.65 12.51 -7.97
C LEU A 60 17.97 12.74 -8.73
N LYS A 61 19.11 12.77 -8.05
CA LYS A 61 20.45 12.85 -8.69
C LYS A 61 20.67 11.74 -9.69
N GLY A 62 20.33 10.50 -9.33
CA GLY A 62 20.45 9.34 -10.22
C GLY A 62 19.61 9.50 -11.48
N CYS A 63 18.35 9.88 -11.33
CA CYS A 63 17.43 10.09 -12.45
C CYS A 63 17.91 11.22 -13.38
N VAL A 64 18.34 12.37 -12.84
CA VAL A 64 18.86 13.48 -13.63
C VAL A 64 20.16 13.10 -14.34
N ALA A 65 21.06 12.36 -13.70
CA ALA A 65 22.28 11.88 -14.31
C ALA A 65 22.00 10.93 -15.50
N GLU A 66 21.05 9.99 -15.34
CA GLU A 66 20.67 9.08 -16.43
C GLU A 66 19.99 9.83 -17.60
N LEU A 67 19.19 10.87 -17.32
CA LEU A 67 18.66 11.75 -18.38
C LEU A 67 19.80 12.42 -19.15
N ALA A 68 20.80 12.96 -18.44
CA ALA A 68 21.96 13.60 -19.07
C ALA A 68 22.78 12.61 -19.94
N ASP A 69 22.95 11.37 -19.48
CA ASP A 69 23.64 10.29 -20.24
C ASP A 69 22.88 9.96 -21.55
N LYS A 70 21.55 10.13 -21.54
CA LYS A 70 20.69 9.98 -22.72
C LYS A 70 20.58 11.27 -23.57
N GLY A 71 21.33 12.32 -23.20
CA GLY A 71 21.35 13.60 -23.93
C GLY A 71 20.11 14.48 -23.69
N ILE A 72 19.33 14.19 -22.65
CA ILE A 72 18.14 14.97 -22.26
C ILE A 72 18.55 15.99 -21.19
N ALA A 73 18.41 17.27 -21.50
CA ALA A 73 18.80 18.33 -20.58
C ALA A 73 17.85 18.43 -19.37
N PRO A 74 18.33 18.83 -18.18
CA PRO A 74 17.47 19.02 -17.00
C PRO A 74 16.27 19.95 -17.24
N ASP A 75 16.43 20.99 -18.06
CA ASP A 75 15.36 21.93 -18.43
C ASP A 75 14.18 21.26 -19.18
N SER A 76 14.33 20.00 -19.58
CA SER A 76 13.24 19.19 -20.16
C SER A 76 12.30 18.62 -19.09
N ILE A 77 12.66 18.68 -17.81
CA ILE A 77 11.82 18.26 -16.69
C ILE A 77 10.81 19.37 -16.39
N GLU A 78 9.52 19.08 -16.57
CA GLU A 78 8.46 20.11 -16.47
C GLU A 78 7.70 20.10 -15.15
N ALA A 79 7.65 18.97 -14.45
CA ALA A 79 6.96 18.83 -13.17
C ALA A 79 7.48 17.64 -12.36
N LEU A 80 7.23 17.68 -11.05
CA LEU A 80 7.46 16.58 -10.12
C LEU A 80 6.23 16.36 -9.24
N ALA A 81 5.87 15.11 -8.99
CA ALA A 81 4.88 14.75 -7.96
C ALA A 81 5.37 13.56 -7.14
N ILE A 82 4.87 13.45 -5.90
CA ILE A 82 5.41 12.50 -4.91
C ILE A 82 4.34 11.50 -4.51
N SER A 83 4.59 10.21 -4.81
CA SER A 83 3.96 9.06 -4.17
C SER A 83 4.74 8.69 -2.91
N ASN A 84 4.06 8.18 -1.89
CA ASN A 84 4.70 7.85 -0.62
C ASN A 84 4.03 6.69 0.11
N GLN A 85 4.81 6.01 0.96
CA GLN A 85 4.26 5.05 1.92
C GLN A 85 3.15 5.69 2.76
N ARG A 86 2.08 4.94 2.98
CA ARG A 86 0.91 5.38 3.74
C ARG A 86 1.05 5.08 5.23
N GLU A 87 0.18 5.64 6.03
CA GLU A 87 0.08 5.37 7.47
C GLU A 87 1.44 5.45 8.20
N THR A 88 2.32 6.35 7.77
CA THR A 88 3.62 6.62 8.40
C THR A 88 3.65 8.07 8.88
N LEU A 89 3.96 8.27 10.16
CA LEU A 89 3.86 9.56 10.85
C LEU A 89 5.21 10.02 11.37
N ALA A 90 5.64 11.21 10.96
CA ALA A 90 6.80 11.89 11.51
C ALA A 90 6.40 13.00 12.49
N PHE A 91 7.27 13.24 13.45
CA PHE A 91 7.15 14.19 14.54
C PHE A 91 8.27 15.22 14.41
N VAL A 92 7.93 16.48 14.16
CA VAL A 92 8.90 17.50 13.80
C VAL A 92 8.77 18.69 14.77
N ASP A 93 9.89 19.21 15.23
CA ASP A 93 9.94 20.37 16.10
C ASP A 93 9.84 21.71 15.32
N SER A 94 9.94 22.83 16.02
CA SER A 94 9.87 24.18 15.43
C SER A 94 11.07 24.56 14.56
N ASN A 95 12.15 23.76 14.56
CA ASN A 95 13.34 23.95 13.73
C ASN A 95 13.34 23.05 12.49
N ASP A 96 12.25 22.33 12.23
CA ASP A 96 12.13 21.31 11.19
C ASP A 96 13.02 20.07 11.42
N ASP A 97 13.43 19.79 12.69
CA ASP A 97 14.16 18.61 13.09
C ASP A 97 13.23 17.55 13.71
N ALA A 98 13.58 16.27 13.58
CA ALA A 98 12.79 15.18 14.16
C ALA A 98 12.81 15.27 15.71
N SER A 99 11.66 15.45 16.35
CA SER A 99 11.48 15.44 17.80
C SER A 99 11.32 14.02 18.37
N TYR A 100 10.96 13.08 17.53
CA TYR A 100 10.84 11.65 17.79
C TYR A 100 11.02 10.88 16.46
N PRO A 101 11.52 9.63 16.48
CA PRO A 101 11.58 8.79 15.27
C PRO A 101 10.21 8.66 14.60
N ALA A 102 10.17 8.69 13.27
CA ALA A 102 8.93 8.45 12.56
C ALA A 102 8.44 7.02 12.79
N ILE A 103 7.15 6.88 13.09
CA ILE A 103 6.52 5.58 13.32
C ILE A 103 5.93 5.08 12.00
N VAL A 104 6.46 3.94 11.52
CA VAL A 104 6.11 3.36 10.22
C VAL A 104 4.79 2.58 10.30
N TRP A 105 4.09 2.40 9.22
CA TRP A 105 2.81 1.69 9.11
C TRP A 105 2.81 0.24 9.63
N LEU A 106 3.98 -0.41 9.65
CA LEU A 106 4.18 -1.76 10.21
C LEU A 106 4.16 -1.81 11.74
N ASP A 107 4.24 -0.65 12.40
CA ASP A 107 4.37 -0.53 13.85
C ASP A 107 3.06 -0.88 14.56
N GLU A 108 3.17 -1.71 15.58
CA GLU A 108 2.02 -2.21 16.34
C GLU A 108 2.01 -1.75 17.81
N ARG A 109 2.88 -0.78 18.18
CA ARG A 109 2.99 -0.30 19.57
C ARG A 109 1.72 0.30 20.14
N SER A 110 0.82 0.83 19.30
CA SER A 110 -0.42 1.52 19.69
C SER A 110 -1.63 0.58 19.88
N ARG A 111 -1.43 -0.74 20.02
CA ARG A 111 -2.54 -1.72 20.18
C ARG A 111 -3.47 -1.41 21.35
N GLU A 112 -2.96 -0.89 22.46
CA GLU A 112 -3.79 -0.51 23.62
C GLU A 112 -4.64 0.73 23.31
N GLU A 113 -4.07 1.69 22.58
CA GLU A 113 -4.76 2.91 22.14
C GLU A 113 -5.84 2.59 21.09
N VAL A 114 -5.62 1.61 20.20
CA VAL A 114 -6.66 1.13 19.28
C VAL A 114 -7.91 0.75 20.05
N ASN A 115 -7.77 -0.09 21.08
CA ASN A 115 -8.91 -0.55 21.86
C ASN A 115 -9.53 0.58 22.69
N SER A 116 -8.72 1.29 23.48
CA SER A 116 -9.22 2.31 24.41
C SER A 116 -9.82 3.53 23.71
N PHE A 117 -9.23 3.96 22.59
CA PHE A 117 -9.72 5.11 21.84
C PHE A 117 -11.00 4.76 21.06
N SER A 118 -11.04 3.60 20.40
CA SER A 118 -12.22 3.18 19.65
C SER A 118 -13.40 2.83 20.56
N GLU A 119 -13.16 2.31 21.77
CA GLU A 119 -14.22 2.13 22.78
C GLU A 119 -14.78 3.48 23.26
N ALA A 120 -13.91 4.46 23.51
CA ALA A 120 -14.29 5.77 24.03
C ALA A 120 -14.98 6.66 22.97
N PHE A 121 -14.49 6.67 21.72
CA PHE A 121 -15.02 7.51 20.64
C PHE A 121 -16.17 6.84 19.89
N GLY A 122 -16.13 5.53 19.74
CA GLY A 122 -17.07 4.73 18.95
C GLY A 122 -16.41 4.23 17.65
N ALA A 123 -16.20 2.91 17.57
CA ALA A 123 -15.53 2.26 16.44
C ALA A 123 -16.21 2.53 15.08
N GLU A 124 -17.56 2.47 15.06
CA GLU A 124 -18.35 2.75 13.85
C GLU A 124 -18.23 4.21 13.42
N GLU A 125 -18.19 5.14 14.37
CA GLU A 125 -18.06 6.56 14.07
C GLU A 125 -16.68 6.92 13.52
N ILE A 126 -15.60 6.31 14.06
CA ILE A 126 -14.25 6.44 13.49
C ILE A 126 -14.26 5.98 12.04
N HIS A 127 -14.83 4.80 11.78
CA HIS A 127 -14.91 4.22 10.44
C HIS A 127 -15.72 5.11 9.49
N ARG A 128 -16.88 5.57 9.93
CA ARG A 128 -17.76 6.45 9.15
C ARG A 128 -17.08 7.79 8.78
N ILE A 129 -16.29 8.35 9.67
CA ILE A 129 -15.57 9.61 9.42
C ILE A 129 -14.38 9.38 8.50
N SER A 130 -13.53 8.42 8.85
CA SER A 130 -12.19 8.27 8.26
C SER A 130 -12.12 7.29 7.09
N GLY A 131 -13.18 6.52 6.82
CA GLY A 131 -13.14 5.41 5.85
C GLY A 131 -12.28 4.23 6.31
N ARG A 132 -11.73 4.29 7.53
CA ARG A 132 -10.80 3.29 8.09
C ARG A 132 -11.49 2.48 9.16
N PRO A 133 -11.66 1.15 8.98
CA PRO A 133 -12.03 0.28 10.09
C PRO A 133 -11.01 0.36 11.22
N VAL A 134 -11.44 0.01 12.43
CA VAL A 134 -10.54 0.01 13.60
C VAL A 134 -9.46 -1.05 13.42
N ASP A 135 -8.23 -0.60 13.28
CA ASP A 135 -7.02 -1.41 13.12
C ASP A 135 -5.81 -0.61 13.63
N VAL A 136 -4.68 -1.28 13.85
CA VAL A 136 -3.45 -0.65 14.33
C VAL A 136 -2.76 0.22 13.26
N THR A 137 -3.13 0.04 12.00
CA THR A 137 -2.44 0.67 10.86
C THR A 137 -2.65 2.18 10.76
N PRO A 138 -3.86 2.78 10.94
CA PRO A 138 -4.04 4.22 10.85
C PRO A 138 -3.23 5.01 11.88
N CYS A 139 -2.67 6.15 11.49
CA CYS A 139 -1.89 7.00 12.38
C CYS A 139 -2.69 7.54 13.57
N LEU A 140 -4.02 7.59 13.48
CA LEU A 140 -4.93 8.02 14.55
C LEU A 140 -4.48 7.54 15.94
N TYR A 141 -4.12 6.26 16.06
CA TYR A 141 -3.76 5.66 17.34
C TYR A 141 -2.31 5.97 17.75
N ARG A 142 -1.43 6.33 16.80
CA ARG A 142 -0.05 6.74 17.09
C ARG A 142 0.02 8.15 17.67
N TYR A 143 -0.90 9.05 17.28
CA TYR A 143 -1.06 10.35 17.96
C TYR A 143 -1.42 10.14 19.43
N GLU A 144 -2.40 9.28 19.70
CA GLU A 144 -2.86 8.97 21.05
C GLU A 144 -1.76 8.28 21.86
N TRP A 145 -1.03 7.33 21.23
CA TRP A 145 0.10 6.65 21.86
C TRP A 145 1.21 7.63 22.26
N LEU A 146 1.65 8.50 21.35
CA LEU A 146 2.72 9.46 21.65
C LEU A 146 2.30 10.41 22.78
N ARG A 147 1.06 10.89 22.76
CA ARG A 147 0.52 11.76 23.78
C ARG A 147 0.56 11.13 25.18
N LYS A 148 0.24 9.83 25.28
CA LYS A 148 0.19 9.10 26.56
C LYS A 148 1.54 8.60 27.02
N ASN A 149 2.34 8.05 26.11
CA ASN A 149 3.54 7.31 26.45
C ASN A 149 4.83 8.13 26.35
N GLU A 150 4.82 9.18 25.49
CA GLU A 150 5.98 10.06 25.26
C GLU A 150 5.56 11.54 25.38
N PRO A 151 5.07 12.00 26.56
CA PRO A 151 4.49 13.33 26.72
C PRO A 151 5.50 14.48 26.44
N ASP A 152 6.78 14.25 26.67
CA ASP A 152 7.81 15.24 26.36
C ASP A 152 8.01 15.35 24.84
N ALA A 153 8.04 14.24 24.11
CA ALA A 153 8.08 14.24 22.66
C ALA A 153 6.80 14.89 22.07
N TRP A 154 5.62 14.56 22.59
CA TRP A 154 4.36 15.21 22.22
C TRP A 154 4.40 16.73 22.36
N LYS A 155 4.95 17.22 23.49
CA LYS A 155 5.06 18.65 23.75
C LYS A 155 6.08 19.34 22.85
N ASN A 156 7.19 18.67 22.54
CA ASN A 156 8.27 19.22 21.72
C ASN A 156 7.95 19.15 20.22
N THR A 157 7.05 18.28 19.79
CA THR A 157 6.58 18.20 18.39
C THR A 157 5.81 19.48 18.06
N ALA A 158 6.24 20.22 17.07
CA ALA A 158 5.50 21.36 16.53
C ALA A 158 4.53 20.91 15.42
N TYR A 159 4.97 19.96 14.59
CA TYR A 159 4.19 19.48 13.44
C TYR A 159 4.19 17.95 13.38
N PHE A 160 3.02 17.39 13.05
CA PHE A 160 2.81 15.98 12.76
C PHE A 160 2.59 15.83 11.25
N VAL A 161 3.49 15.16 10.57
CA VAL A 161 3.52 15.20 9.11
C VAL A 161 3.64 13.79 8.51
N ASP A 162 2.99 13.60 7.37
CA ASP A 162 3.21 12.45 6.50
C ASP A 162 4.52 12.62 5.71
N VAL A 163 4.92 11.55 5.00
CA VAL A 163 6.17 11.54 4.22
C VAL A 163 6.16 12.59 3.11
N GLN A 164 5.01 12.79 2.43
CA GLN A 164 4.91 13.80 1.37
C GLN A 164 5.10 15.21 1.93
N ALA A 165 4.41 15.54 3.02
CA ALA A 165 4.52 16.87 3.64
C ALA A 165 5.97 17.18 4.05
N TYR A 166 6.67 16.18 4.61
CA TYR A 166 8.08 16.33 4.98
C TYR A 166 8.96 16.59 3.75
N LEU A 167 8.82 15.78 2.70
CA LEU A 167 9.60 15.94 1.47
C LEU A 167 9.28 17.24 0.72
N VAL A 168 8.01 17.64 0.66
CA VAL A 168 7.60 18.92 0.06
C VAL A 168 8.21 20.10 0.80
N LYS A 169 8.21 20.08 2.14
CA LYS A 169 8.87 21.10 2.96
C LYS A 169 10.37 21.20 2.66
N LYS A 170 11.05 20.06 2.51
CA LYS A 170 12.50 20.02 2.18
C LYS A 170 12.77 20.47 0.75
N LEU A 171 11.90 20.16 -0.20
CA LEU A 171 12.05 20.57 -1.62
C LEU A 171 11.74 22.04 -1.84
N CYS A 172 10.64 22.55 -1.23
CA CYS A 172 10.03 23.83 -1.57
C CYS A 172 10.14 24.89 -0.48
N GLY A 173 10.43 24.49 0.77
CA GLY A 173 10.36 25.41 1.91
C GLY A 173 8.91 25.80 2.27
N GLY A 174 8.76 26.90 2.99
CA GLY A 174 7.44 27.42 3.38
C GLY A 174 6.78 26.62 4.51
N GLU A 175 5.46 26.54 4.51
CA GLU A 175 4.67 25.72 5.46
C GLU A 175 4.60 24.25 5.04
N TYR A 176 4.19 23.37 5.94
CA TYR A 176 3.93 21.97 5.61
C TYR A 176 2.64 21.84 4.78
N ARG A 177 2.73 21.21 3.60
CA ARG A 177 1.64 20.96 2.67
C ARG A 177 1.63 19.51 2.24
N THR A 178 0.45 18.95 2.08
CA THR A 178 0.27 17.56 1.64
C THR A 178 -0.91 17.43 0.68
N GLY A 179 -0.90 16.39 -0.14
CA GLY A 179 -2.06 16.01 -0.93
C GLY A 179 -3.12 15.32 -0.07
N SER A 180 -4.39 15.49 -0.43
CA SER A 180 -5.50 14.83 0.29
C SER A 180 -5.37 13.31 0.29
N ILE A 181 -4.81 12.72 -0.78
CA ILE A 181 -4.55 11.28 -0.89
C ILE A 181 -3.28 10.81 -0.15
N SER A 182 -2.53 11.71 0.48
CA SER A 182 -1.48 11.40 1.46
C SER A 182 -1.97 11.63 2.90
N ALA A 183 -2.94 12.54 3.07
CA ALA A 183 -3.53 12.87 4.36
C ALA A 183 -4.57 11.82 4.82
N ASP A 184 -5.39 11.28 3.92
CA ASP A 184 -6.48 10.37 4.28
C ASP A 184 -6.00 9.09 5.01
N PRO A 185 -4.85 8.46 4.65
CA PRO A 185 -4.35 7.29 5.36
C PRO A 185 -3.98 7.57 6.82
N MET A 186 -3.81 8.83 7.21
CA MET A 186 -3.54 9.17 8.61
C MET A 186 -4.70 8.84 9.55
N GLY A 187 -5.91 8.61 9.02
CA GLY A 187 -7.09 8.17 9.77
C GLY A 187 -7.75 9.28 10.60
N ILE A 188 -7.43 10.55 10.35
CA ILE A 188 -8.01 11.72 11.00
C ILE A 188 -8.63 12.73 10.01
N VAL A 189 -8.76 12.32 8.74
CA VAL A 189 -9.49 13.08 7.72
C VAL A 189 -10.96 12.70 7.74
N ASP A 190 -11.85 13.67 7.64
CA ASP A 190 -13.25 13.45 7.31
C ASP A 190 -13.34 13.25 5.79
N MET A 191 -13.69 12.04 5.40
CA MET A 191 -13.65 11.58 4.00
C MET A 191 -14.71 12.26 3.12
N GLN A 192 -15.78 12.79 3.69
CA GLN A 192 -16.83 13.48 2.94
C GLN A 192 -16.49 14.94 2.68
N SER A 193 -15.89 15.63 3.67
CA SER A 193 -15.49 17.03 3.52
C SER A 193 -14.05 17.21 3.03
N VAL A 194 -13.27 16.14 2.96
CA VAL A 194 -11.84 16.12 2.59
C VAL A 194 -11.04 17.15 3.39
N SER A 195 -11.22 17.12 4.71
CA SER A 195 -10.57 18.04 5.66
C SER A 195 -10.23 17.32 6.95
N TRP A 196 -9.35 17.90 7.77
CA TRP A 196 -9.07 17.35 9.10
C TRP A 196 -10.35 17.28 9.93
N SER A 197 -10.64 16.11 10.49
CA SER A 197 -11.88 15.84 11.26
C SER A 197 -11.84 16.53 12.62
N LYS A 198 -12.60 17.62 12.79
CA LYS A 198 -12.69 18.33 14.07
C LYS A 198 -13.06 17.45 15.26
N PRO A 199 -14.02 16.50 15.16
CA PRO A 199 -14.33 15.59 16.25
C PRO A 199 -13.13 14.71 16.66
N LEU A 200 -12.40 14.15 15.69
CA LEU A 200 -11.23 13.32 15.96
C LEU A 200 -10.09 14.16 16.54
N LEU A 201 -9.82 15.35 15.99
CA LEU A 201 -8.81 16.27 16.53
C LEU A 201 -9.11 16.66 17.97
N GLN A 202 -10.36 16.95 18.28
CA GLN A 202 -10.77 17.28 19.65
C GLN A 202 -10.55 16.09 20.60
N ALA A 203 -10.88 14.87 20.19
CA ALA A 203 -10.66 13.68 21.00
C ALA A 203 -9.16 13.41 21.25
N LEU A 204 -8.31 13.65 20.24
CA LEU A 204 -6.85 13.55 20.33
C LEU A 204 -6.19 14.70 21.10
N GLN A 205 -6.92 15.78 21.39
CA GLN A 205 -6.37 17.04 21.92
C GLN A 205 -5.27 17.62 21.00
N LEU A 206 -5.47 17.50 19.69
CA LEU A 206 -4.55 17.93 18.64
C LEU A 206 -5.08 19.21 17.98
N ASP A 207 -4.25 20.25 17.97
CA ASP A 207 -4.56 21.48 17.25
C ASP A 207 -4.29 21.31 15.76
N GLU A 208 -5.26 21.69 14.92
CA GLU A 208 -5.16 21.61 13.46
C GLU A 208 -3.95 22.38 12.89
N SER A 209 -3.51 23.45 13.55
CA SER A 209 -2.32 24.22 13.16
C SER A 209 -1.01 23.42 13.21
N ARG A 210 -1.02 22.26 13.86
CA ARG A 210 0.11 21.32 13.93
C ARG A 210 0.09 20.28 12.80
N LEU A 211 -0.85 20.39 11.87
CA LEU A 211 -1.01 19.47 10.74
C LEU A 211 -0.69 20.19 9.43
N PRO A 212 -0.29 19.46 8.36
CA PRO A 212 -0.09 20.02 7.04
C PRO A 212 -1.37 20.63 6.47
N VAL A 213 -1.24 21.62 5.60
CA VAL A 213 -2.36 22.11 4.78
C VAL A 213 -2.67 21.09 3.70
N ILE A 214 -3.94 20.64 3.65
CA ILE A 214 -4.41 19.65 2.67
C ILE A 214 -4.69 20.33 1.33
N HIS A 215 -4.22 19.72 0.23
CA HIS A 215 -4.45 20.16 -1.14
C HIS A 215 -5.07 19.03 -1.98
N ALA A 216 -5.92 19.40 -2.93
CA ALA A 216 -6.47 18.42 -3.88
C ALA A 216 -5.36 17.83 -4.78
N PRO A 217 -5.52 16.58 -5.29
CA PRO A 217 -4.58 15.99 -6.23
C PRO A 217 -4.31 16.88 -7.43
N GLY A 218 -3.07 16.98 -7.86
CA GLY A 218 -2.63 17.84 -8.96
C GLY A 218 -2.50 19.33 -8.63
N SER A 219 -2.80 19.77 -7.39
CA SER A 219 -2.54 21.14 -6.96
C SER A 219 -1.04 21.39 -6.80
N LEU A 220 -0.59 22.59 -7.12
CA LEU A 220 0.79 23.01 -6.90
C LEU A 220 1.04 23.16 -5.39
N LEU A 221 1.96 22.38 -4.85
CA LEU A 221 2.38 22.43 -3.44
C LEU A 221 3.52 23.44 -3.22
N GLY A 222 4.31 23.72 -4.24
CA GLY A 222 5.41 24.66 -4.19
C GLY A 222 6.34 24.49 -5.37
N SER A 223 7.46 25.18 -5.33
CA SER A 223 8.50 25.10 -6.36
C SER A 223 9.84 24.74 -5.73
N VAL A 224 10.63 23.93 -6.43
CA VAL A 224 11.96 23.52 -5.99
C VAL A 224 12.83 24.73 -5.69
N MET A 225 13.40 24.79 -4.48
CA MET A 225 14.29 25.87 -4.06
C MET A 225 15.59 25.85 -4.86
N PRO A 226 16.22 27.03 -5.10
CA PRO A 226 17.50 27.09 -5.83
C PRO A 226 18.60 26.22 -5.20
N SER A 227 18.70 26.16 -3.88
CA SER A 227 19.68 25.30 -3.18
C SER A 227 19.46 23.82 -3.42
N VAL A 228 18.20 23.39 -3.54
CA VAL A 228 17.82 22.00 -3.86
C VAL A 228 18.06 21.71 -5.34
N ALA A 229 17.77 22.65 -6.21
CA ALA A 229 18.09 22.54 -7.63
C ALA A 229 19.61 22.36 -7.85
N ASP A 230 20.42 23.16 -7.20
CA ASP A 230 21.89 23.05 -7.22
C ASP A 230 22.38 21.69 -6.69
N GLU A 231 21.72 21.18 -5.65
CA GLU A 231 22.07 19.88 -5.06
C GLU A 231 21.65 18.70 -5.93
N THR A 232 20.45 18.71 -6.50
CA THR A 232 19.85 17.55 -7.20
C THR A 232 20.07 17.55 -8.70
N GLY A 233 20.37 18.71 -9.29
CA GLY A 233 20.42 18.91 -10.73
C GLY A 233 19.04 19.17 -11.37
N LEU A 234 17.97 19.29 -10.56
CA LEU A 234 16.64 19.66 -11.04
C LEU A 234 16.59 21.11 -11.53
N PRO A 235 15.66 21.48 -12.41
CA PRO A 235 15.44 22.88 -12.76
C PRO A 235 15.05 23.71 -11.52
N ALA A 236 15.62 24.90 -11.39
CA ALA A 236 15.18 25.85 -10.38
C ALA A 236 13.72 26.26 -10.65
N ASN A 237 12.93 26.38 -9.58
CA ASN A 237 11.49 26.69 -9.63
C ASN A 237 10.62 25.59 -10.29
N LEU A 238 11.12 24.38 -10.46
CA LEU A 238 10.30 23.22 -10.89
C LEU A 238 9.08 23.07 -9.98
N GLY A 239 7.88 22.98 -10.56
CA GLY A 239 6.64 22.77 -9.79
C GLY A 239 6.59 21.38 -9.16
N VAL A 240 6.23 21.32 -7.88
CA VAL A 240 5.96 20.10 -7.12
C VAL A 240 4.46 20.01 -6.86
N TYR A 241 3.83 18.93 -7.33
CA TYR A 241 2.38 18.76 -7.33
C TYR A 241 1.91 17.71 -6.34
N ALA A 242 0.70 17.89 -5.81
CA ALA A 242 0.08 17.02 -4.82
C ALA A 242 -0.30 15.67 -5.43
N ALA A 243 0.44 14.62 -5.13
CA ALA A 243 0.04 13.23 -5.28
C ALA A 243 -0.18 12.62 -3.88
N GLY A 244 0.29 11.43 -3.55
CA GLY A 244 0.15 10.88 -2.20
C GLY A 244 0.32 9.38 -2.11
N GLY A 245 -0.56 8.68 -1.40
CA GLY A 245 -0.40 7.28 -1.05
C GLY A 245 -0.04 6.36 -2.21
N ASP A 246 0.92 5.48 -1.97
CA ASP A 246 1.46 4.53 -2.96
C ASP A 246 0.38 3.62 -3.57
N GLY A 247 -0.59 3.14 -2.77
CA GLY A 247 -1.72 2.34 -3.25
C GLY A 247 -2.64 3.12 -4.19
N GLN A 248 -3.02 4.36 -3.81
CA GLN A 248 -3.87 5.22 -4.66
C GLN A 248 -3.14 5.60 -5.95
N CYS A 249 -1.85 5.92 -5.86
CA CYS A 249 -1.02 6.18 -7.04
C CYS A 249 -0.87 4.93 -7.93
N ALA A 250 -0.76 3.73 -7.34
CA ALA A 250 -0.73 2.48 -8.10
C ALA A 250 -2.06 2.22 -8.84
N GLY A 251 -3.19 2.46 -8.16
CA GLY A 251 -4.51 2.41 -8.78
C GLY A 251 -4.62 3.35 -9.99
N LEU A 252 -4.11 4.59 -9.85
CA LEU A 252 -4.04 5.54 -10.95
C LEU A 252 -3.11 5.07 -12.08
N GLY A 253 -1.91 4.56 -11.72
CA GLY A 253 -0.93 4.03 -12.67
C GLY A 253 -1.42 2.83 -13.48
N THR A 254 -2.43 2.11 -12.97
CA THR A 254 -3.13 1.03 -13.67
C THR A 254 -4.41 1.51 -14.38
N ASN A 255 -4.65 2.82 -14.40
CA ASN A 255 -5.87 3.42 -14.96
C ASN A 255 -7.17 2.92 -14.29
N CYS A 256 -7.12 2.60 -12.98
CA CYS A 256 -8.31 2.27 -12.18
C CYS A 256 -9.02 3.55 -11.76
N THR A 257 -9.59 4.26 -12.73
CA THR A 257 -10.20 5.59 -12.59
C THR A 257 -11.71 5.59 -12.87
N ILE A 258 -12.25 4.44 -13.22
CA ILE A 258 -13.67 4.20 -13.52
C ILE A 258 -14.11 2.86 -12.95
N SER A 259 -15.42 2.67 -12.86
CA SER A 259 -16.04 1.54 -12.15
C SER A 259 -16.01 0.20 -12.88
N ASP A 260 -15.35 0.10 -14.04
CA ASP A 260 -15.36 -1.13 -14.86
C ASP A 260 -14.21 -2.10 -14.53
N ARG A 261 -13.28 -1.74 -13.66
CA ARG A 261 -12.09 -2.55 -13.39
C ARG A 261 -11.64 -2.48 -11.94
N ALA A 262 -10.94 -3.55 -11.51
CA ALA A 262 -10.16 -3.54 -10.27
C ALA A 262 -8.67 -3.56 -10.60
N TYR A 263 -7.85 -2.81 -9.89
CA TYR A 263 -6.42 -3.12 -9.86
C TYR A 263 -6.16 -4.23 -8.82
N ILE A 264 -5.11 -5.02 -9.05
CA ILE A 264 -4.60 -5.98 -8.08
C ILE A 264 -3.07 -5.97 -8.11
N ASN A 265 -2.46 -5.63 -6.97
CA ASN A 265 -1.02 -5.69 -6.79
C ASN A 265 -0.64 -7.01 -6.11
N LEU A 266 -0.11 -7.95 -6.88
CA LEU A 266 0.39 -9.25 -6.43
C LEU A 266 1.81 -9.11 -5.89
N GLY A 267 1.97 -8.29 -4.85
CA GLY A 267 3.23 -7.98 -4.18
C GLY A 267 3.43 -8.74 -2.87
N THR A 268 4.36 -8.27 -2.02
CA THR A 268 4.65 -8.79 -0.67
C THR A 268 3.37 -8.92 0.16
N ALA A 269 2.58 -7.85 0.25
CA ALA A 269 1.15 -7.91 0.53
C ALA A 269 0.39 -7.96 -0.80
N VAL A 270 -0.82 -8.51 -0.83
CA VAL A 270 -1.70 -8.37 -1.99
C VAL A 270 -2.76 -7.35 -1.68
N VAL A 271 -2.84 -6.37 -2.56
CA VAL A 271 -3.77 -5.24 -2.42
C VAL A 271 -4.60 -5.16 -3.69
N SER A 272 -5.91 -5.08 -3.56
CA SER A 272 -6.77 -4.78 -4.70
C SER A 272 -7.79 -3.71 -4.38
N GLY A 273 -8.29 -3.03 -5.39
CA GLY A 273 -9.27 -1.96 -5.19
C GLY A 273 -10.08 -1.65 -6.43
N ILE A 274 -11.27 -1.14 -6.19
CA ILE A 274 -12.19 -0.63 -7.20
C ILE A 274 -12.45 0.86 -6.97
N TRP A 275 -12.69 1.59 -8.06
CA TRP A 275 -13.11 2.99 -7.95
C TRP A 275 -14.63 3.08 -7.76
N SER A 276 -15.06 4.00 -6.87
CA SER A 276 -16.47 4.35 -6.66
C SER A 276 -16.65 5.87 -6.75
N PRO A 277 -17.74 6.37 -7.39
CA PRO A 277 -18.03 7.80 -7.40
C PRO A 277 -18.50 8.31 -6.04
N ASP A 278 -19.09 7.43 -5.21
CA ASP A 278 -19.72 7.76 -3.95
C ASP A 278 -18.93 7.23 -2.76
N TYR A 279 -19.04 7.93 -1.61
CA TYR A 279 -18.46 7.50 -0.36
C TYR A 279 -19.24 6.33 0.24
N HIS A 280 -18.56 5.21 0.39
CA HIS A 280 -19.06 4.03 1.10
C HIS A 280 -18.06 3.62 2.17
N TYR A 281 -18.54 3.09 3.29
CA TYR A 281 -17.69 2.44 4.29
C TYR A 281 -18.30 1.12 4.73
N ASN A 282 -17.48 0.10 4.86
CA ASN A 282 -17.89 -1.26 5.21
C ASN A 282 -16.67 -2.03 5.73
N SER A 283 -16.89 -3.06 6.56
CA SER A 283 -15.79 -3.91 7.05
C SER A 283 -15.07 -4.70 5.94
N ALA A 284 -15.67 -4.85 4.77
CA ALA A 284 -15.08 -5.58 3.65
C ALA A 284 -13.94 -4.84 2.93
N TRP A 285 -13.69 -3.56 3.27
CA TRP A 285 -12.63 -2.75 2.68
C TRP A 285 -12.27 -1.55 3.56
N ARG A 286 -11.20 -0.85 3.21
CA ARG A 286 -10.93 0.53 3.64
C ARG A 286 -11.23 1.49 2.50
N THR A 287 -11.84 2.63 2.80
CA THR A 287 -12.16 3.64 1.79
C THR A 287 -11.07 4.69 1.78
N GLU A 288 -10.57 5.00 0.61
CA GLU A 288 -9.52 5.97 0.35
C GLU A 288 -9.98 7.00 -0.68
N LEU A 289 -9.41 8.20 -0.64
CA LEU A 289 -9.64 9.20 -1.68
C LEU A 289 -8.98 8.76 -2.99
N ALA A 290 -9.67 8.90 -4.10
CA ALA A 290 -9.13 8.51 -5.40
C ALA A 290 -8.11 9.52 -5.93
N ALA A 291 -7.02 9.03 -6.51
CA ALA A 291 -5.89 9.84 -6.95
C ALA A 291 -6.22 10.80 -8.11
N GLN A 292 -7.26 10.53 -8.89
CA GLN A 292 -7.74 11.45 -9.93
C GLN A 292 -8.52 12.67 -9.36
N GLY A 293 -8.68 12.76 -8.02
CA GLY A 293 -9.31 13.90 -7.37
C GLY A 293 -10.84 13.85 -7.32
N GLN A 294 -11.46 12.77 -7.79
CA GLN A 294 -12.91 12.54 -7.75
C GLN A 294 -13.22 11.09 -7.37
N GLY A 295 -14.19 10.91 -6.45
CA GLY A 295 -14.57 9.60 -5.96
C GLY A 295 -13.57 9.00 -4.98
N TYR A 296 -13.69 7.70 -4.79
CA TYR A 296 -13.00 6.93 -3.77
C TYR A 296 -12.45 5.63 -4.34
N ILE A 297 -11.44 5.09 -3.68
CA ILE A 297 -11.00 3.71 -3.88
C ILE A 297 -11.50 2.89 -2.70
N LEU A 298 -12.21 1.82 -2.99
CA LEU A 298 -12.56 0.78 -2.02
C LEU A 298 -11.46 -0.27 -2.12
N GLU A 299 -10.62 -0.35 -1.08
CA GLU A 299 -9.39 -1.14 -1.13
C GLU A 299 -9.41 -2.27 -0.10
N ASN A 300 -9.09 -3.48 -0.52
CA ASN A 300 -8.76 -4.59 0.37
C ASN A 300 -7.25 -4.83 0.44
N CYS A 301 -6.80 -5.45 1.52
CA CYS A 301 -5.39 -5.74 1.75
C CYS A 301 -5.19 -7.06 2.49
N LEU A 302 -4.60 -8.02 1.82
CA LEU A 302 -4.07 -9.23 2.44
C LEU A 302 -2.58 -9.03 2.77
N ARG A 303 -2.24 -8.90 4.05
CA ARG A 303 -0.87 -8.64 4.52
C ARG A 303 0.15 -9.70 4.11
N SER A 304 -0.28 -10.95 4.00
CA SER A 304 0.57 -12.12 3.68
C SER A 304 0.34 -12.58 2.24
N GLY A 305 0.74 -11.76 1.27
CA GLY A 305 0.67 -12.07 -0.15
C GLY A 305 1.85 -12.92 -0.64
N ALA A 306 2.64 -12.43 -1.60
CA ALA A 306 3.82 -13.14 -2.11
C ALA A 306 4.84 -13.46 -1.00
N PHE A 307 4.89 -12.64 0.07
CA PHE A 307 5.68 -12.95 1.26
C PHE A 307 5.40 -14.35 1.83
N LEU A 308 4.14 -14.80 1.81
CA LEU A 308 3.78 -16.12 2.32
C LEU A 308 4.34 -17.24 1.43
N ILE A 309 4.36 -17.01 0.13
CA ILE A 309 4.92 -17.94 -0.85
C ILE A 309 6.44 -18.01 -0.66
N ASP A 310 7.12 -16.86 -0.61
CA ASP A 310 8.57 -16.77 -0.39
C ASP A 310 8.96 -17.45 0.93
N TRP A 311 8.23 -17.15 2.02
CA TRP A 311 8.47 -17.77 3.32
C TRP A 311 8.36 -19.30 3.25
N PHE A 312 7.34 -19.84 2.58
CA PHE A 312 7.18 -21.28 2.44
C PHE A 312 8.35 -21.88 1.64
N VAL A 313 8.68 -21.26 0.52
CA VAL A 313 9.75 -21.78 -0.36
C VAL A 313 11.10 -21.72 0.34
N ASP A 314 11.44 -20.61 0.99
CA ASP A 314 12.72 -20.44 1.68
C ASP A 314 12.87 -21.38 2.89
N GLN A 315 11.81 -21.56 3.69
CA GLN A 315 11.90 -22.32 4.94
C GLN A 315 11.76 -23.84 4.71
N PHE A 316 10.90 -24.26 3.78
CA PHE A 316 10.51 -25.67 3.68
C PHE A 316 11.02 -26.36 2.42
N VAL A 317 11.25 -25.63 1.34
CA VAL A 317 11.66 -26.20 0.05
C VAL A 317 13.18 -26.02 -0.18
N ALA A 318 13.64 -24.77 -0.25
CA ALA A 318 15.05 -24.46 -0.53
C ALA A 318 15.92 -24.55 0.73
N ARG A 319 15.34 -24.42 1.94
CA ARG A 319 16.04 -24.34 3.23
C ARG A 319 17.11 -23.26 3.25
N GLY A 320 16.78 -22.10 2.69
CA GLY A 320 17.59 -20.92 2.48
C GLY A 320 16.93 -20.05 1.41
N LYS A 321 17.58 -18.99 0.98
CA LYS A 321 17.01 -18.13 -0.08
C LYS A 321 16.90 -18.90 -1.39
N ALA A 322 15.69 -19.00 -1.93
CA ALA A 322 15.42 -19.67 -3.19
C ALA A 322 15.91 -18.82 -4.38
N ASP A 323 16.28 -19.49 -5.45
CA ASP A 323 16.51 -18.88 -6.76
C ASP A 323 15.31 -19.10 -7.69
N ALA A 324 15.33 -18.46 -8.86
CA ALA A 324 14.24 -18.53 -9.82
C ALA A 324 13.92 -19.98 -10.26
N SER A 325 14.91 -20.88 -10.34
CA SER A 325 14.72 -22.26 -10.79
C SER A 325 13.83 -23.10 -9.86
N VAL A 326 13.85 -22.75 -8.55
CA VAL A 326 12.99 -23.40 -7.55
C VAL A 326 11.53 -23.02 -7.79
N PHE A 327 11.29 -21.73 -8.05
CA PHE A 327 9.93 -21.23 -8.35
C PHE A 327 9.42 -21.81 -9.67
N ASP A 328 10.22 -21.81 -10.74
CA ASP A 328 9.85 -22.39 -12.04
C ASP A 328 9.46 -23.88 -11.92
N ARG A 329 10.22 -24.64 -11.15
CA ARG A 329 9.93 -26.06 -10.87
C ARG A 329 8.63 -26.22 -10.11
N LEU A 330 8.41 -25.44 -9.04
CA LEU A 330 7.18 -25.52 -8.25
C LEU A 330 5.96 -25.11 -9.06
N GLU A 331 6.06 -24.05 -9.86
CA GLU A 331 4.98 -23.58 -10.72
C GLU A 331 4.60 -24.65 -11.75
N SER A 332 5.59 -25.27 -12.40
CA SER A 332 5.36 -26.37 -13.34
C SER A 332 4.66 -27.56 -12.68
N GLN A 333 5.14 -27.99 -11.51
CA GLN A 333 4.54 -29.10 -10.78
C GLN A 333 3.12 -28.77 -10.25
N ALA A 334 2.93 -27.55 -9.77
CA ALA A 334 1.64 -27.08 -9.25
C ALA A 334 0.57 -26.96 -10.37
N SER A 335 0.98 -26.70 -11.61
CA SER A 335 0.06 -26.61 -12.74
C SER A 335 -0.65 -27.95 -13.03
N ASP A 336 -0.02 -29.09 -12.72
CA ASP A 336 -0.58 -30.43 -12.91
C ASP A 336 -1.51 -30.87 -11.77
N ILE A 337 -1.53 -30.15 -10.66
CA ILE A 337 -2.36 -30.46 -9.48
C ILE A 337 -3.78 -29.91 -9.71
N PRO A 338 -4.84 -30.66 -9.39
CA PRO A 338 -6.20 -30.18 -9.58
C PRO A 338 -6.57 -29.01 -8.65
N ILE A 339 -7.64 -28.30 -9.01
CA ILE A 339 -8.25 -27.23 -8.22
C ILE A 339 -8.59 -27.76 -6.83
N GLY A 340 -8.28 -26.96 -5.79
CA GLY A 340 -8.42 -27.36 -4.38
C GLY A 340 -7.27 -28.23 -3.89
N SER A 341 -6.16 -28.31 -4.66
CA SER A 341 -4.89 -28.91 -4.24
C SER A 341 -5.03 -30.28 -3.59
N ASP A 342 -5.84 -31.17 -4.21
CA ASP A 342 -6.20 -32.50 -3.70
C ASP A 342 -6.79 -32.51 -2.27
N GLY A 343 -7.54 -31.47 -1.93
CA GLY A 343 -8.24 -31.34 -0.64
C GLY A 343 -7.48 -30.53 0.41
N LEU A 344 -6.43 -29.81 0.02
CA LEU A 344 -5.80 -28.80 0.86
C LEU A 344 -6.54 -27.46 0.79
N LEU A 345 -6.83 -26.88 1.94
CA LEU A 345 -7.37 -25.53 2.07
C LEU A 345 -6.49 -24.73 3.01
N VAL A 346 -6.07 -23.55 2.58
CA VAL A 346 -5.21 -22.67 3.38
C VAL A 346 -5.97 -21.41 3.80
N GLN A 347 -5.78 -20.95 5.05
CA GLN A 347 -6.10 -19.61 5.50
C GLN A 347 -4.81 -18.80 5.47
N PRO A 348 -4.68 -17.75 4.62
CA PRO A 348 -3.39 -17.07 4.41
C PRO A 348 -3.09 -15.97 5.44
N TYR A 349 -3.69 -15.98 6.63
CA TYR A 349 -3.64 -14.92 7.63
C TYR A 349 -2.42 -15.01 8.56
N PHE A 350 -1.21 -15.11 7.98
CA PHE A 350 0.02 -15.33 8.75
C PHE A 350 0.44 -14.13 9.61
N SER A 351 -0.01 -12.92 9.26
CA SER A 351 0.27 -11.67 9.98
C SER A 351 -1.02 -10.98 10.46
N GLY A 352 -2.00 -11.78 10.92
CA GLY A 352 -3.35 -11.28 11.13
C GLY A 352 -4.11 -11.14 9.81
N VAL A 353 -5.32 -10.62 9.88
CA VAL A 353 -6.15 -10.30 8.71
C VAL A 353 -6.71 -8.90 8.86
N MET A 354 -6.72 -8.14 7.77
CA MET A 354 -7.44 -6.89 7.67
C MET A 354 -8.90 -7.17 7.26
N ASP A 355 -9.31 -6.74 6.12
CA ASP A 355 -10.65 -6.99 5.61
C ASP A 355 -10.93 -8.48 5.35
N PRO A 356 -12.15 -8.92 5.48
CA PRO A 356 -13.28 -8.21 6.09
C PRO A 356 -13.34 -8.37 7.62
N HIS A 357 -12.37 -9.01 8.25
CA HIS A 357 -12.45 -9.51 9.63
C HIS A 357 -11.78 -8.59 10.66
N TRP A 358 -10.78 -7.81 10.27
CA TRP A 358 -10.01 -6.87 11.11
C TRP A 358 -9.53 -7.52 12.40
N ASP A 359 -8.91 -8.71 12.27
CA ASP A 359 -8.51 -9.58 13.38
C ASP A 359 -7.00 -9.82 13.38
N MET A 360 -6.30 -9.11 14.25
CA MET A 360 -4.86 -9.25 14.45
C MET A 360 -4.46 -10.56 15.15
N SER A 361 -5.42 -11.30 15.72
CA SER A 361 -5.21 -12.60 16.34
C SER A 361 -5.39 -13.77 15.37
N ALA A 362 -5.90 -13.53 14.17
CA ALA A 362 -5.96 -14.55 13.13
C ALA A 362 -4.56 -15.07 12.79
N ARG A 363 -4.46 -16.37 12.50
CA ARG A 363 -3.20 -17.03 12.10
C ARG A 363 -3.45 -17.93 10.89
N GLY A 364 -2.37 -18.22 10.17
CA GLY A 364 -2.37 -19.17 9.07
C GLY A 364 -2.84 -20.55 9.50
N VAL A 365 -3.62 -21.21 8.65
CA VAL A 365 -4.11 -22.58 8.85
C VAL A 365 -3.93 -23.36 7.55
N ILE A 366 -3.48 -24.61 7.67
CA ILE A 366 -3.50 -25.59 6.56
C ILE A 366 -4.43 -26.72 6.97
N LEU A 367 -5.54 -26.86 6.27
CA LEU A 367 -6.56 -27.89 6.51
C LEU A 367 -6.48 -28.97 5.44
N GLY A 368 -6.70 -30.22 5.81
CA GLY A 368 -6.78 -31.35 4.87
C GLY A 368 -5.45 -32.02 4.56
N LEU A 369 -4.35 -31.67 5.24
CA LEU A 369 -3.03 -32.23 5.00
C LEU A 369 -3.03 -33.76 5.19
N SER A 370 -2.49 -34.49 4.23
CA SER A 370 -2.34 -35.95 4.26
C SER A 370 -0.94 -36.37 3.77
N GLY A 371 -0.61 -37.65 3.87
CA GLY A 371 0.67 -38.18 3.44
C GLY A 371 0.89 -38.22 1.92
N SER A 372 -0.14 -37.90 1.11
CA SER A 372 -0.03 -37.79 -0.35
C SER A 372 0.39 -36.40 -0.82
N HIS A 373 0.31 -35.38 0.04
CA HIS A 373 0.63 -34.02 -0.32
C HIS A 373 2.14 -33.75 -0.24
N GLY A 374 2.71 -33.21 -1.29
CA GLY A 374 4.09 -32.73 -1.38
C GLY A 374 4.16 -31.19 -1.44
N GLU A 375 5.38 -30.69 -1.64
CA GLU A 375 5.67 -29.26 -1.66
C GLU A 375 4.87 -28.50 -2.72
N ALA A 376 4.67 -29.07 -3.91
CA ALA A 376 3.89 -28.45 -4.98
C ALA A 376 2.40 -28.31 -4.63
N HIS A 377 1.82 -29.25 -3.87
CA HIS A 377 0.44 -29.15 -3.39
C HIS A 377 0.28 -27.96 -2.43
N ILE A 378 1.24 -27.80 -1.49
CA ILE A 378 1.21 -26.67 -0.54
C ILE A 378 1.43 -25.35 -1.29
N TYR A 379 2.38 -25.31 -2.23
CA TYR A 379 2.64 -24.13 -3.06
C TYR A 379 1.38 -23.68 -3.81
N ARG A 380 0.68 -24.63 -4.48
CA ARG A 380 -0.59 -24.37 -5.15
C ARG A 380 -1.65 -23.88 -4.20
N ALA A 381 -1.83 -24.56 -3.05
CA ALA A 381 -2.84 -24.21 -2.04
C ALA A 381 -2.63 -22.80 -1.47
N LEU A 382 -1.38 -22.35 -1.32
CA LEU A 382 -1.06 -20.97 -0.90
C LEU A 382 -1.52 -19.95 -1.95
N ILE A 383 -1.21 -20.17 -3.23
CA ILE A 383 -1.63 -19.28 -4.32
C ILE A 383 -3.16 -19.29 -4.45
N GLU A 384 -3.81 -20.45 -4.39
CA GLU A 384 -5.27 -20.57 -4.41
C GLU A 384 -5.91 -19.79 -3.25
N ALA A 385 -5.36 -19.90 -2.03
CA ALA A 385 -5.88 -19.22 -0.86
C ALA A 385 -5.80 -17.69 -0.98
N ILE A 386 -4.66 -17.16 -1.42
CA ILE A 386 -4.48 -15.73 -1.67
C ILE A 386 -5.45 -15.24 -2.75
N THR A 387 -5.59 -16.02 -3.82
CA THR A 387 -6.51 -15.70 -4.93
C THR A 387 -7.97 -15.69 -4.47
N LEU A 388 -8.41 -16.71 -3.74
CA LEU A 388 -9.78 -16.82 -3.24
C LEU A 388 -10.11 -15.72 -2.26
N ASP A 389 -9.15 -15.30 -1.41
CA ASP A 389 -9.31 -14.18 -0.48
C ASP A 389 -9.59 -12.87 -1.22
N GLN A 390 -8.80 -12.58 -2.26
CA GLN A 390 -8.95 -11.38 -3.07
C GLN A 390 -10.25 -11.38 -3.91
N VAL A 391 -10.60 -12.51 -4.49
CA VAL A 391 -11.86 -12.66 -5.24
C VAL A 391 -13.05 -12.48 -4.31
N MET A 392 -13.01 -13.10 -3.11
CA MET A 392 -14.05 -12.96 -2.09
C MET A 392 -14.28 -11.49 -1.72
N SER A 393 -13.20 -10.78 -1.42
CA SER A 393 -13.25 -9.38 -1.00
C SER A 393 -13.76 -8.48 -2.13
N THR A 394 -13.31 -8.70 -3.37
CA THR A 394 -13.81 -7.94 -4.53
C THR A 394 -15.30 -8.18 -4.78
N GLU A 395 -15.77 -9.44 -4.72
CA GLU A 395 -17.21 -9.75 -4.85
C GLU A 395 -18.06 -9.08 -3.76
N ASP A 396 -17.53 -8.98 -2.54
CA ASP A 396 -18.21 -8.34 -1.44
C ASP A 396 -18.28 -6.80 -1.62
N MET A 397 -17.24 -6.18 -2.20
CA MET A 397 -17.28 -4.78 -2.64
C MET A 397 -18.32 -4.57 -3.74
N GLU A 398 -18.27 -5.36 -4.83
CA GLU A 398 -19.20 -5.27 -5.96
C GLU A 398 -20.67 -5.31 -5.49
N LYS A 399 -20.98 -6.26 -4.60
CA LYS A 399 -22.33 -6.40 -4.02
C LYS A 399 -22.74 -5.21 -3.16
N ALA A 400 -21.80 -4.68 -2.35
CA ALA A 400 -22.11 -3.63 -1.39
C ALA A 400 -22.39 -2.27 -2.06
N VAL A 401 -21.77 -2.01 -3.22
CA VAL A 401 -21.92 -0.76 -3.97
C VAL A 401 -22.73 -0.91 -5.26
N ASP A 402 -23.33 -2.09 -5.49
CA ASP A 402 -24.11 -2.43 -6.69
C ASP A 402 -23.36 -2.11 -8.00
N GLN A 403 -22.09 -2.49 -8.03
CA GLN A 403 -21.19 -2.24 -9.14
C GLN A 403 -20.47 -3.52 -9.54
N GLU A 404 -20.41 -3.82 -10.84
CA GLU A 404 -19.71 -4.99 -11.38
C GLU A 404 -18.47 -4.54 -12.16
N ILE A 405 -17.29 -5.12 -11.82
CA ILE A 405 -16.09 -4.95 -12.62
C ILE A 405 -16.09 -5.94 -13.79
N THR A 406 -15.49 -5.56 -14.91
CA THR A 406 -15.36 -6.40 -16.10
C THR A 406 -14.06 -7.17 -16.16
N HIS A 407 -12.99 -6.67 -15.52
CA HIS A 407 -11.66 -7.27 -15.54
C HIS A 407 -10.77 -6.78 -14.39
N TYR A 408 -9.69 -7.52 -14.13
CA TYR A 408 -8.60 -7.08 -13.24
C TYR A 408 -7.44 -6.50 -14.04
N VAL A 409 -6.76 -5.50 -13.48
CA VAL A 409 -5.44 -5.03 -13.96
C VAL A 409 -4.39 -5.44 -12.93
N ALA A 410 -3.58 -6.44 -13.26
CA ALA A 410 -2.59 -7.03 -12.38
C ALA A 410 -1.23 -6.35 -12.51
N ILE A 411 -0.62 -6.04 -11.36
CA ILE A 411 0.75 -5.53 -11.20
C ILE A 411 1.49 -6.31 -10.11
N GLY A 412 2.76 -5.97 -9.90
CA GLY A 412 3.60 -6.61 -8.88
C GLY A 412 4.28 -7.90 -9.37
N GLY A 413 5.20 -8.42 -8.56
CA GLY A 413 6.04 -9.57 -8.93
C GLY A 413 5.25 -10.86 -9.22
N GLY A 414 4.17 -11.11 -8.47
CA GLY A 414 3.29 -12.27 -8.67
C GLY A 414 2.54 -12.24 -9.99
N ALA A 415 2.36 -11.07 -10.61
CA ALA A 415 1.77 -10.96 -11.94
C ALA A 415 2.65 -11.58 -13.04
N ASN A 416 3.90 -11.94 -12.78
CA ASN A 416 4.77 -12.68 -13.70
C ASN A 416 4.43 -14.19 -13.73
N SER A 417 3.81 -14.75 -12.67
CA SER A 417 3.40 -16.15 -12.61
C SER A 417 2.21 -16.40 -13.55
N ALA A 418 2.41 -17.28 -14.53
CA ALA A 418 1.35 -17.69 -15.46
C ALA A 418 0.24 -18.46 -14.73
N LEU A 419 0.62 -19.31 -13.79
CA LEU A 419 -0.29 -20.09 -12.96
C LEU A 419 -1.18 -19.16 -12.12
N TRP A 420 -0.58 -18.16 -11.45
CA TRP A 420 -1.35 -17.25 -10.58
C TRP A 420 -2.34 -16.39 -11.37
N ARG A 421 -1.92 -15.84 -12.50
CA ARG A 421 -2.81 -15.09 -13.40
C ARG A 421 -4.01 -15.92 -13.87
N GLN A 422 -3.75 -17.18 -14.28
CA GLN A 422 -4.83 -18.08 -14.72
C GLN A 422 -5.76 -18.42 -13.56
N MET A 423 -5.24 -18.72 -12.38
CA MET A 423 -6.07 -18.96 -11.19
C MET A 423 -6.95 -17.76 -10.85
N LEU A 424 -6.43 -16.55 -10.94
CA LEU A 424 -7.21 -15.33 -10.69
C LEU A 424 -8.33 -15.16 -11.72
N ALA A 425 -8.03 -15.37 -13.00
CA ALA A 425 -9.03 -15.31 -14.06
C ALA A 425 -10.13 -16.36 -13.85
N ASP A 426 -9.74 -17.60 -13.59
CA ASP A 426 -10.67 -18.73 -13.44
C ASP A 426 -11.55 -18.60 -12.18
N ALA A 427 -10.95 -18.21 -11.06
CA ALA A 427 -11.66 -18.06 -9.78
C ALA A 427 -12.62 -16.87 -9.79
N SER A 428 -12.23 -15.75 -10.42
CA SER A 428 -13.09 -14.58 -10.54
C SER A 428 -14.10 -14.67 -11.67
N GLY A 429 -13.83 -15.50 -12.67
CA GLY A 429 -14.61 -15.57 -13.93
C GLY A 429 -14.41 -14.31 -14.81
N LYS A 430 -13.38 -13.52 -14.55
CA LYS A 430 -13.09 -12.23 -15.21
C LYS A 430 -11.71 -12.26 -15.86
N PRO A 431 -11.51 -11.59 -17.01
CA PRO A 431 -10.19 -11.44 -17.61
C PRO A 431 -9.20 -10.74 -16.68
N VAL A 432 -7.92 -11.14 -16.77
CA VAL A 432 -6.80 -10.50 -16.08
C VAL A 432 -5.88 -9.86 -17.10
N HIS A 433 -5.80 -8.54 -17.07
CA HIS A 433 -4.90 -7.74 -17.89
C HIS A 433 -3.62 -7.48 -17.10
N VAL A 434 -2.45 -7.73 -17.67
CA VAL A 434 -1.18 -7.45 -17.01
C VAL A 434 -0.68 -6.09 -17.43
N SER A 435 -0.44 -5.21 -16.46
CA SER A 435 0.15 -3.90 -16.73
C SER A 435 1.56 -4.03 -17.29
N THR A 436 1.92 -3.17 -18.22
CA THR A 436 3.27 -3.10 -18.79
C THR A 436 4.29 -2.47 -17.85
N THR A 437 3.83 -1.73 -16.82
CA THR A 437 4.71 -1.13 -15.83
C THR A 437 4.72 -1.90 -14.51
N LEU A 438 5.93 -2.10 -13.97
CA LEU A 438 6.13 -2.62 -12.62
C LEU A 438 6.11 -1.49 -11.56
N GLU A 439 6.26 -0.24 -12.00
CA GLU A 439 6.42 0.93 -11.13
C GLU A 439 5.15 1.79 -11.14
N ALA A 440 4.00 1.15 -10.91
CA ALA A 440 2.69 1.77 -11.03
C ALA A 440 2.50 2.98 -10.09
N SER A 441 3.05 2.94 -8.86
CA SER A 441 2.98 4.06 -7.91
C SER A 441 3.74 5.29 -8.44
N ALA A 442 4.97 5.09 -8.92
CA ALA A 442 5.75 6.17 -9.53
C ALA A 442 5.12 6.69 -10.84
N LEU A 443 4.49 5.80 -11.63
CA LEU A 443 3.76 6.21 -12.84
C LEU A 443 2.52 7.04 -12.47
N GLY A 444 1.74 6.63 -11.47
CA GLY A 444 0.59 7.41 -11.00
C GLY A 444 0.98 8.80 -10.52
N ALA A 445 2.09 8.93 -9.76
CA ALA A 445 2.66 10.23 -9.44
C ALA A 445 3.09 11.00 -10.70
N GLY A 446 3.72 10.32 -11.67
CA GLY A 446 4.07 10.89 -12.98
C GLY A 446 2.86 11.42 -13.76
N MET A 447 1.73 10.72 -13.73
CA MET A 447 0.46 11.16 -14.35
C MET A 447 -0.06 12.45 -13.71
N ILE A 448 0.02 12.54 -12.37
CA ILE A 448 -0.34 13.77 -11.65
C ILE A 448 0.62 14.91 -11.98
N ALA A 449 1.92 14.64 -12.08
CA ALA A 449 2.90 15.62 -12.53
C ALA A 449 2.65 16.09 -13.96
N ALA A 450 2.28 15.17 -14.87
CA ALA A 450 1.94 15.49 -16.26
C ALA A 450 0.70 16.38 -16.37
N PHE A 451 -0.32 16.13 -15.56
CA PHE A 451 -1.47 17.04 -15.42
C PHE A 451 -1.03 18.40 -14.88
N GLY A 452 -0.20 18.43 -13.84
CA GLY A 452 0.34 19.67 -13.26
C GLY A 452 1.18 20.50 -14.26
N ALA A 453 1.90 19.82 -15.17
CA ALA A 453 2.63 20.44 -16.27
C ALA A 453 1.73 20.91 -17.42
N GLY A 454 0.42 20.63 -17.36
CA GLY A 454 -0.53 21.00 -18.41
C GLY A 454 -0.45 20.12 -19.67
N TRP A 455 0.04 18.89 -19.55
CA TRP A 455 0.07 17.94 -20.66
C TRP A 455 -1.30 17.40 -21.03
N TYR A 456 -2.19 17.33 -20.04
CA TYR A 456 -3.54 16.79 -20.11
C TYR A 456 -4.52 17.69 -19.38
N ASP A 457 -5.79 17.68 -19.79
CA ASP A 457 -6.84 18.50 -19.20
C ASP A 457 -7.37 17.94 -17.86
N SER A 458 -7.09 16.66 -17.58
CA SER A 458 -7.43 16.00 -16.32
C SER A 458 -6.45 14.89 -15.97
N ILE A 459 -6.41 14.52 -14.68
CA ILE A 459 -5.61 13.36 -14.19
C ILE A 459 -6.14 12.06 -14.81
N THR A 460 -7.45 11.94 -15.02
CA THR A 460 -8.06 10.78 -15.70
C THR A 460 -7.58 10.64 -17.14
N GLU A 461 -7.49 11.76 -17.88
CA GLU A 461 -6.94 11.76 -19.24
C GLU A 461 -5.45 11.37 -19.25
N ALA A 462 -4.68 11.89 -18.28
CA ALA A 462 -3.28 11.47 -18.10
C ALA A 462 -3.17 9.96 -17.85
N ALA A 463 -4.04 9.40 -17.00
CA ALA A 463 -4.06 7.96 -16.73
C ALA A 463 -4.38 7.15 -17.99
N GLN A 464 -5.38 7.56 -18.77
CA GLN A 464 -5.74 6.88 -20.02
C GLN A 464 -4.61 6.90 -21.06
N ALA A 465 -3.86 8.01 -21.13
CA ALA A 465 -2.79 8.18 -22.11
C ALA A 465 -1.47 7.51 -21.70
N MET A 466 -1.17 7.46 -20.39
CA MET A 466 0.14 7.05 -19.88
C MET A 466 0.16 5.62 -19.31
N ALA A 467 -0.99 4.99 -19.00
CA ALA A 467 -1.02 3.62 -18.45
C ALA A 467 -0.53 2.56 -19.45
N GLY A 468 -0.42 2.89 -20.72
CA GLY A 468 -0.02 1.98 -21.79
C GLY A 468 -1.10 0.96 -22.14
N GLU A 469 -0.80 0.12 -23.14
CA GLU A 469 -1.65 -0.98 -23.54
C GLU A 469 -1.25 -2.23 -22.73
N HIS A 470 -2.25 -3.04 -22.34
CA HIS A 470 -2.00 -4.31 -21.69
C HIS A 470 -1.57 -5.35 -22.74
N THR A 471 -0.34 -5.85 -22.61
CA THR A 471 0.22 -6.81 -23.60
C THR A 471 -0.19 -8.25 -23.34
N ILE A 472 -0.58 -8.57 -22.12
CA ILE A 472 -1.02 -9.91 -21.71
C ILE A 472 -2.44 -9.79 -21.19
N VAL A 473 -3.35 -10.53 -21.80
CA VAL A 473 -4.73 -10.74 -21.33
C VAL A 473 -4.93 -12.22 -21.12
N VAL A 474 -5.32 -12.61 -19.91
CA VAL A 474 -5.62 -13.98 -19.52
C VAL A 474 -7.12 -14.11 -19.38
N GLU A 475 -7.73 -14.89 -20.26
CA GLU A 475 -9.17 -15.17 -20.23
C GLU A 475 -9.48 -16.29 -19.23
N PRO A 476 -10.63 -16.24 -18.54
CA PRO A 476 -11.05 -17.32 -17.66
C PRO A 476 -11.44 -18.58 -18.43
N ASP A 477 -11.00 -19.74 -17.95
CA ASP A 477 -11.48 -21.02 -18.43
C ASP A 477 -12.85 -21.32 -17.80
N LYS A 478 -13.90 -21.13 -18.59
CA LYS A 478 -15.29 -21.36 -18.14
C LYS A 478 -15.58 -22.80 -17.71
N SER A 479 -14.79 -23.76 -18.15
CA SER A 479 -14.98 -25.18 -17.80
C SER A 479 -14.66 -25.47 -16.34
N VAL A 480 -13.83 -24.64 -15.70
CA VAL A 480 -13.41 -24.78 -14.29
C VAL A 480 -14.05 -23.76 -13.34
N SER A 481 -14.78 -22.79 -13.86
CA SER A 481 -15.38 -21.71 -13.06
C SER A 481 -16.37 -22.21 -11.99
N GLU A 482 -17.08 -23.32 -12.26
CA GLU A 482 -18.00 -23.92 -11.29
C GLU A 482 -17.23 -24.53 -10.10
N SER A 483 -16.10 -25.21 -10.37
CA SER A 483 -15.23 -25.77 -9.34
C SER A 483 -14.64 -24.69 -8.44
N TYR A 484 -14.21 -23.56 -9.01
CA TYR A 484 -13.73 -22.43 -8.21
C TYR A 484 -14.85 -21.77 -7.39
N ARG A 485 -16.07 -21.66 -7.91
CA ARG A 485 -17.21 -21.16 -7.12
C ARG A 485 -17.54 -22.07 -5.93
N GLU A 486 -17.49 -23.39 -6.13
CA GLU A 486 -17.66 -24.35 -5.04
C GLU A 486 -16.53 -24.20 -4.00
N LEU A 487 -15.28 -24.14 -4.43
CA LEU A 487 -14.13 -23.94 -3.56
C LEU A 487 -14.19 -22.62 -2.78
N LEU A 488 -14.59 -21.52 -3.43
CA LEU A 488 -14.79 -20.22 -2.80
C LEU A 488 -15.89 -20.28 -1.72
N SER A 489 -16.98 -21.01 -1.97
CA SER A 489 -18.04 -21.25 -0.97
C SER A 489 -17.53 -22.01 0.25
N ILE A 490 -16.59 -22.94 0.07
CA ILE A 490 -15.92 -23.63 1.18
C ILE A 490 -14.97 -22.68 1.90
N TYR A 491 -14.16 -21.91 1.15
CA TYR A 491 -13.19 -20.95 1.68
C TYR A 491 -13.85 -19.89 2.58
N ARG A 492 -14.99 -19.32 2.18
CA ARG A 492 -15.75 -18.33 2.96
C ARG A 492 -16.12 -18.80 4.38
N ARG A 493 -16.18 -20.11 4.62
CA ARG A 493 -16.50 -20.70 5.95
C ARG A 493 -15.26 -20.93 6.82
N LEU A 494 -14.06 -20.92 6.24
CA LEU A 494 -12.85 -21.35 6.91
C LEU A 494 -12.53 -20.46 8.12
N TYR A 495 -12.50 -19.15 7.96
CA TYR A 495 -12.18 -18.23 9.05
C TYR A 495 -13.12 -18.42 10.25
N GLY A 496 -14.43 -18.46 10.03
CA GLY A 496 -15.41 -18.66 11.11
C GLY A 496 -15.25 -20.01 11.82
N ALA A 497 -14.80 -21.05 11.09
CA ALA A 497 -14.59 -22.38 11.68
C ALA A 497 -13.34 -22.47 12.58
N VAL A 498 -12.31 -21.63 12.34
CA VAL A 498 -11.02 -21.73 13.05
C VAL A 498 -10.70 -20.53 13.95
N ARG A 499 -11.47 -19.45 13.88
CA ARG A 499 -11.22 -18.19 14.58
C ARG A 499 -10.98 -18.38 16.08
N ASP A 500 -11.89 -19.04 16.76
CA ASP A 500 -11.85 -19.17 18.21
C ASP A 500 -10.62 -20.00 18.64
N LEU A 501 -10.28 -21.06 17.90
CA LEU A 501 -9.06 -21.82 18.14
C LEU A 501 -7.79 -21.00 17.90
N ASN A 502 -7.77 -20.14 16.88
CA ASN A 502 -6.66 -19.22 16.65
C ASN A 502 -6.48 -18.25 17.83
N HIS A 503 -7.56 -17.65 18.32
CA HIS A 503 -7.54 -16.75 19.48
C HIS A 503 -7.01 -17.46 20.73
N ASP A 504 -7.51 -18.67 21.02
CA ASP A 504 -7.05 -19.47 22.15
C ASP A 504 -5.55 -19.80 22.07
N MET A 505 -5.06 -20.17 20.87
CA MET A 505 -3.65 -20.48 20.66
C MET A 505 -2.74 -19.25 20.79
N VAL A 506 -3.18 -18.09 20.30
CA VAL A 506 -2.43 -16.82 20.46
C VAL A 506 -2.36 -16.43 21.93
N ALA A 507 -3.47 -16.53 22.66
CA ALA A 507 -3.52 -16.26 24.10
C ALA A 507 -2.62 -17.21 24.89
N PHE A 508 -2.66 -18.51 24.58
CA PHE A 508 -1.82 -19.54 25.19
C PHE A 508 -0.32 -19.24 24.94
N ALA A 509 0.07 -18.98 23.70
CA ALA A 509 1.46 -18.66 23.34
C ALA A 509 1.97 -17.40 24.07
N GLY A 510 1.14 -16.36 24.17
CA GLY A 510 1.44 -15.15 24.92
C GLY A 510 1.66 -15.41 26.42
N LYS A 511 0.85 -16.28 27.02
CA LYS A 511 1.03 -16.71 28.42
C LYS A 511 2.36 -17.47 28.62
N GLN A 512 2.71 -18.39 27.72
CA GLN A 512 3.96 -19.15 27.81
C GLN A 512 5.20 -18.27 27.69
N ARG A 513 5.20 -17.27 26.77
CA ARG A 513 6.31 -16.31 26.62
C ARG A 513 6.52 -15.51 27.90
N ARG A 514 5.46 -15.00 28.54
CA ARG A 514 5.55 -14.27 29.82
C ARG A 514 6.11 -15.14 30.95
N LEU A 515 5.72 -16.41 31.05
CA LEU A 515 6.25 -17.34 32.04
C LEU A 515 7.74 -17.61 31.84
N ASN A 516 8.20 -17.71 30.57
CA ASN A 516 9.61 -17.93 30.26
C ASN A 516 10.47 -16.68 30.51
N SER A 517 9.96 -15.47 30.21
CA SER A 517 10.67 -14.22 30.50
C SER A 517 10.81 -13.97 32.00
N THR A 518 9.81 -14.35 32.80
CA THR A 518 9.88 -14.25 34.28
C THR A 518 10.90 -15.22 34.87
N LYS A 519 11.07 -16.41 34.28
CA LYS A 519 12.11 -17.37 34.71
C LYS A 519 13.52 -16.87 34.35
N ALA A 520 13.72 -16.31 33.15
CA ALA A 520 15.02 -15.80 32.73
C ALA A 520 15.50 -14.55 33.50
N VAL A 521 14.63 -13.91 34.29
CA VAL A 521 14.98 -12.78 35.17
C VAL A 521 15.29 -13.30 36.61
N LEU A 522 14.91 -14.53 36.96
CA LEU A 522 15.12 -15.14 38.28
C LEU A 522 16.33 -16.07 38.33
N ASP A 523 16.87 -16.48 37.17
CA ASP A 523 18.15 -17.19 37.01
C ASP A 523 19.27 -16.18 36.67
#